data_f09bde6b8ecb4058ee14bdcd8f51b566
#
_entry.id   f09bde6b8ecb4058ee14bdcd8f51b566
#
_cell.length_a   1.000
_cell.length_b   1.000
_cell.length_c   1.000
_cell.angle_alpha   90.00
_cell.angle_beta   90.00
_cell.angle_gamma   90.00
#
_symmetry.space_group_name_H-M   'P 1'
#
loop_
_entity.id
_entity.type
_entity.pdbx_description
1 polymer ?
#
loop_
_entity_poly.entity_id
_entity_poly.type
_entity_poly.pdbx_seq_one_letter_code
_entity_poly.pdbx_strand_id
1 'polypeptide(L)'
;MKTTIIGCGYLGFALAEKLQKKHHFLTCTTVNPKSIEKLKKTTQKSLIMRGTDKNELSLILENNDTIIVTVEAKNSDEFENTYLQTAHTIKECAKEIETPKRIIFTSKTSVYGNLEGMWADESTPLKAKDDFAKILIDTENTIFSLNDLGWSVAILRLTQVYGGENHEIIDLFKKSYKEVMPGHKDYYTNMVHRDDVVGIISYIIDHDIKGIYNISDDEHPTREEFSKKICEKLNLKMPKYDPTLADFSDNNKRVANYRIKEKGYQFKHPRRII
;
A
#
# COMPACT_ATOMS: atom_id res chain seq x y z
N MET A 1 -20.07 -0.44 12.48
CA MET A 1 -18.76 0.03 12.95
C MET A 1 -18.45 1.34 12.25
N LYS A 2 -17.92 2.32 12.96
CA LYS A 2 -17.46 3.59 12.37
C LYS A 2 -16.02 3.44 11.88
N THR A 3 -15.80 3.70 10.61
CA THR A 3 -14.49 3.48 9.97
C THR A 3 -14.09 4.72 9.18
N THR A 4 -12.86 5.17 9.37
CA THR A 4 -12.30 6.21 8.50
C THR A 4 -11.23 5.66 7.57
N ILE A 5 -11.19 6.21 6.34
CA ILE A 5 -10.12 5.95 5.37
C ILE A 5 -9.42 7.27 5.09
N ILE A 6 -8.18 7.39 5.52
CA ILE A 6 -7.32 8.55 5.28
C ILE A 6 -6.56 8.29 3.97
N GLY A 7 -6.82 9.13 2.95
CA GLY A 7 -6.21 8.98 1.63
C GLY A 7 -7.02 8.13 0.66
N CYS A 8 -8.27 8.53 0.38
CA CYS A 8 -9.10 7.84 -0.63
C CYS A 8 -8.66 8.18 -2.06
N GLY A 9 -7.52 7.61 -2.46
CA GLY A 9 -7.06 7.51 -3.83
C GLY A 9 -7.51 6.19 -4.48
N TYR A 10 -6.67 5.64 -5.33
CA TYR A 10 -6.92 4.40 -6.07
C TYR A 10 -7.32 3.20 -5.18
N LEU A 11 -6.54 2.93 -4.13
CA LEU A 11 -6.81 1.84 -3.19
C LEU A 11 -7.95 2.17 -2.23
N GLY A 12 -7.90 3.36 -1.62
CA GLY A 12 -8.87 3.77 -0.60
C GLY A 12 -10.28 3.87 -1.13
N PHE A 13 -10.46 4.24 -2.42
CA PHE A 13 -11.78 4.28 -3.05
C PHE A 13 -12.37 2.87 -3.20
N ALA A 14 -11.60 1.91 -3.75
CA ALA A 14 -12.05 0.53 -3.87
C ALA A 14 -12.36 -0.11 -2.50
N LEU A 15 -11.60 0.27 -1.47
CA LEU A 15 -11.86 -0.16 -0.10
C LEU A 15 -13.17 0.45 0.43
N ALA A 16 -13.44 1.73 0.18
CA ALA A 16 -14.68 2.38 0.59
C ALA A 16 -15.90 1.68 -0.01
N GLU A 17 -15.87 1.35 -1.31
CA GLU A 17 -16.94 0.59 -1.97
C GLU A 17 -17.18 -0.78 -1.32
N LYS A 18 -16.09 -1.49 -0.94
CA LYS A 18 -16.20 -2.79 -0.27
C LYS A 18 -16.79 -2.67 1.13
N LEU A 19 -16.31 -1.72 1.93
CA LEU A 19 -16.77 -1.54 3.31
C LEU A 19 -18.20 -0.98 3.39
N GLN A 20 -18.61 -0.15 2.41
CA GLN A 20 -19.99 0.30 2.29
C GLN A 20 -20.96 -0.89 2.16
N LYS A 21 -20.61 -1.88 1.32
CA LYS A 21 -21.40 -3.13 1.16
C LYS A 21 -21.49 -3.95 2.45
N LYS A 22 -20.60 -3.73 3.40
CA LYS A 22 -20.60 -4.34 4.74
C LYS A 22 -21.27 -3.47 5.80
N HIS A 23 -21.98 -2.43 5.39
CA HIS A 23 -22.73 -1.52 6.27
C HIS A 23 -21.86 -0.78 7.31
N HIS A 24 -20.60 -0.47 6.96
CA HIS A 24 -19.79 0.44 7.77
C HIS A 24 -20.28 1.88 7.60
N PHE A 25 -20.26 2.65 8.69
CA PHE A 25 -20.39 4.10 8.61
C PHE A 25 -19.01 4.65 8.23
N LEU A 26 -18.88 5.19 7.02
CA LEU A 26 -17.59 5.57 6.43
C LEU A 26 -17.37 7.08 6.44
N THR A 27 -16.22 7.47 6.98
CA THR A 27 -15.61 8.79 6.79
C THR A 27 -14.41 8.63 5.86
N CYS A 28 -14.39 9.32 4.73
CA CYS A 28 -13.30 9.24 3.77
C CYS A 28 -12.64 10.60 3.56
N THR A 29 -11.30 10.62 3.47
CA THR A 29 -10.55 11.85 3.19
C THR A 29 -9.81 11.77 1.87
N THR A 30 -9.65 12.91 1.22
CA THR A 30 -8.87 13.05 0.00
C THR A 30 -8.22 14.43 -0.05
N VAL A 31 -7.06 14.54 -0.69
CA VAL A 31 -6.45 15.84 -1.03
C VAL A 31 -6.89 16.34 -2.41
N ASN A 32 -7.63 15.53 -3.17
CA ASN A 32 -8.05 15.87 -4.52
C ASN A 32 -9.52 16.34 -4.53
N PRO A 33 -9.80 17.63 -4.73
CA PRO A 33 -11.17 18.16 -4.77
C PRO A 33 -12.05 17.50 -5.83
N LYS A 34 -11.47 17.06 -6.95
CA LYS A 34 -12.21 16.39 -8.05
C LYS A 34 -12.77 15.03 -7.64
N SER A 35 -12.19 14.40 -6.61
CA SER A 35 -12.64 13.09 -6.14
C SER A 35 -13.80 13.17 -5.13
N ILE A 36 -14.08 14.37 -4.58
CA ILE A 36 -15.03 14.52 -3.47
C ILE A 36 -16.45 14.12 -3.85
N GLU A 37 -16.91 14.49 -5.05
CA GLU A 37 -18.26 14.17 -5.51
C GLU A 37 -18.46 12.66 -5.72
N LYS A 38 -17.41 11.96 -6.14
CA LYS A 38 -17.44 10.50 -6.26
C LYS A 38 -17.47 9.85 -4.87
N LEU A 39 -16.72 10.36 -3.91
CA LEU A 39 -16.69 9.87 -2.53
C LEU A 39 -18.04 10.06 -1.82
N LYS A 40 -18.72 11.20 -2.00
CA LYS A 40 -20.04 11.47 -1.42
C LYS A 40 -21.10 10.44 -1.80
N LYS A 41 -20.96 9.79 -2.97
CA LYS A 41 -21.86 8.72 -3.41
C LYS A 41 -21.63 7.39 -2.70
N THR A 42 -20.45 7.21 -2.12
CA THR A 42 -19.98 5.94 -1.54
C THR A 42 -19.88 6.01 0.00
N THR A 43 -19.82 7.20 0.57
CA THR A 43 -19.53 7.38 2.01
C THR A 43 -20.50 8.35 2.67
N GLN A 44 -20.72 8.19 3.97
CA GLN A 44 -21.59 9.09 4.75
C GLN A 44 -20.92 10.43 5.01
N LYS A 45 -19.59 10.47 5.13
CA LYS A 45 -18.83 11.72 5.31
C LYS A 45 -17.59 11.72 4.42
N SER A 46 -17.41 12.81 3.68
CA SER A 46 -16.24 12.99 2.81
C SER A 46 -15.60 14.34 3.08
N LEU A 47 -14.29 14.37 3.25
CA LEU A 47 -13.53 15.57 3.61
C LEU A 47 -12.36 15.77 2.65
N ILE A 48 -12.09 17.04 2.33
CA ILE A 48 -10.85 17.42 1.66
C ILE A 48 -9.89 17.85 2.75
N MET A 49 -8.86 17.03 3.00
CA MET A 49 -7.85 17.31 4.03
C MET A 49 -6.57 16.53 3.76
N ARG A 50 -5.48 16.99 4.37
CA ARG A 50 -4.21 16.25 4.48
C ARG A 50 -4.18 15.44 5.78
N GLY A 51 -3.35 14.40 5.84
CA GLY A 51 -3.12 13.67 7.09
C GLY A 51 -2.40 14.48 8.17
N THR A 52 -1.88 15.65 7.82
CA THR A 52 -1.21 16.63 8.72
C THR A 52 -2.15 17.70 9.27
N ASP A 53 -3.42 17.72 8.87
CA ASP A 53 -4.41 18.70 9.37
C ASP A 53 -4.90 18.23 10.75
N LYS A 54 -4.16 18.61 11.81
CA LYS A 54 -4.28 18.06 13.18
C LYS A 54 -5.70 18.17 13.75
N ASN A 55 -6.36 19.31 13.58
CA ASN A 55 -7.69 19.56 14.17
C ASN A 55 -8.74 18.61 13.57
N GLU A 56 -8.81 18.53 12.24
CA GLU A 56 -9.71 17.65 11.51
C GLU A 56 -9.38 16.18 11.79
N LEU A 57 -8.08 15.85 11.85
CA LEU A 57 -7.62 14.50 12.13
C LEU A 57 -8.01 14.05 13.54
N SER A 58 -7.83 14.90 14.56
CA SER A 58 -8.25 14.60 15.95
C SER A 58 -9.74 14.24 16.01
N LEU A 59 -10.60 15.06 15.39
CA LEU A 59 -12.04 14.81 15.34
C LEU A 59 -12.39 13.50 14.64
N ILE A 60 -11.65 13.15 13.57
CA ILE A 60 -11.85 11.90 12.83
C ILE A 60 -11.43 10.71 13.70
N LEU A 61 -10.26 10.76 14.34
CA LEU A 61 -9.76 9.67 15.16
C LEU A 61 -10.66 9.42 16.38
N GLU A 62 -11.12 10.47 17.04
CA GLU A 62 -12.01 10.36 18.20
C GLU A 62 -13.34 9.67 17.84
N ASN A 63 -13.94 10.03 16.71
CA ASN A 63 -15.27 9.61 16.30
C ASN A 63 -15.34 8.29 15.52
N ASN A 64 -14.22 7.62 15.28
CA ASN A 64 -14.17 6.36 14.53
C ASN A 64 -13.49 5.24 15.34
N ASP A 65 -13.92 4.00 15.13
CA ASP A 65 -13.40 2.80 15.80
C ASP A 65 -12.19 2.22 15.07
N THR A 66 -12.20 2.35 13.75
CA THR A 66 -11.15 1.81 12.85
C THR A 66 -10.64 2.90 11.91
N ILE A 67 -9.34 3.07 11.90
CA ILE A 67 -8.61 4.02 11.07
C ILE A 67 -7.80 3.25 10.04
N ILE A 68 -8.00 3.56 8.76
CA ILE A 68 -7.25 2.94 7.66
C ILE A 68 -6.50 4.05 6.93
N VAL A 69 -5.19 3.91 6.82
CA VAL A 69 -4.32 4.91 6.18
C VAL A 69 -3.81 4.34 4.87
N THR A 70 -4.32 4.89 3.76
CA THR A 70 -3.97 4.48 2.39
C THR A 70 -3.44 5.67 1.59
N VAL A 71 -2.66 6.52 2.26
CA VAL A 71 -2.06 7.70 1.62
C VAL A 71 -1.02 7.29 0.58
N GLU A 72 -0.91 8.10 -0.47
CA GLU A 72 0.11 7.95 -1.50
C GLU A 72 0.63 9.33 -1.90
N ALA A 73 1.95 9.51 -1.88
CA ALA A 73 2.59 10.76 -2.31
C ALA A 73 2.54 10.88 -3.84
N LYS A 74 2.24 12.06 -4.34
CA LYS A 74 2.17 12.31 -5.78
C LYS A 74 3.56 12.48 -6.41
N ASN A 75 4.51 12.96 -5.65
CA ASN A 75 5.88 13.21 -6.06
C ASN A 75 6.83 13.07 -4.86
N SER A 76 8.13 13.19 -5.12
CA SER A 76 9.20 13.12 -4.11
C SER A 76 9.05 14.17 -3.00
N ASP A 77 8.70 15.39 -3.36
CA ASP A 77 8.69 16.53 -2.43
C ASP A 77 7.57 16.41 -1.37
N GLU A 78 6.49 15.72 -1.72
CA GLU A 78 5.37 15.46 -0.79
C GLU A 78 5.56 14.17 0.03
N PHE A 79 6.63 13.38 -0.21
CA PHE A 79 6.74 12.03 0.33
C PHE A 79 6.80 12.02 1.86
N GLU A 80 7.69 12.79 2.45
CA GLU A 80 7.82 12.89 3.91
C GLU A 80 6.53 13.40 4.57
N ASN A 81 5.95 14.48 4.03
CA ASN A 81 4.68 15.01 4.55
C ASN A 81 3.53 14.01 4.44
N THR A 82 3.48 13.24 3.36
CA THR A 82 2.39 12.28 3.14
C THR A 82 2.49 11.09 4.06
N TYR A 83 3.69 10.59 4.32
CA TYR A 83 3.90 9.38 5.14
C TYR A 83 4.27 9.72 6.59
N LEU A 84 5.46 10.26 6.83
CA LEU A 84 6.01 10.42 8.17
C LEU A 84 5.27 11.50 8.98
N GLN A 85 5.03 12.67 8.39
CA GLN A 85 4.34 13.74 9.10
C GLN A 85 2.87 13.38 9.40
N THR A 86 2.21 12.64 8.48
CA THR A 86 0.88 12.07 8.76
C THR A 86 0.92 11.11 9.95
N ALA A 87 1.93 10.21 10.01
CA ALA A 87 2.07 9.29 11.13
C ALA A 87 2.36 9.99 12.46
N HIS A 88 3.20 11.03 12.46
CA HIS A 88 3.46 11.86 13.63
C HIS A 88 2.18 12.56 14.12
N THR A 89 1.40 13.14 13.20
CA THR A 89 0.14 13.81 13.55
C THR A 89 -0.87 12.81 14.12
N ILE A 90 -0.98 11.61 13.54
CA ILE A 90 -1.81 10.54 14.10
C ILE A 90 -1.37 10.18 15.51
N LYS A 91 -0.05 10.00 15.74
CA LYS A 91 0.49 9.65 17.06
C LYS A 91 0.26 10.75 18.09
N GLU A 92 0.40 12.01 17.72
CA GLU A 92 0.08 13.13 18.63
C GLU A 92 -1.39 13.16 19.02
N CYS A 93 -2.31 13.04 18.05
CA CYS A 93 -3.74 12.97 18.33
C CYS A 93 -4.10 11.73 19.18
N ALA A 94 -3.46 10.58 18.91
CA ALA A 94 -3.72 9.34 19.63
C ALA A 94 -3.40 9.41 21.13
N LYS A 95 -2.43 10.25 21.54
CA LYS A 95 -2.10 10.49 22.95
C LYS A 95 -3.22 11.18 23.75
N GLU A 96 -4.08 11.91 23.04
CA GLU A 96 -5.19 12.68 23.61
C GLU A 96 -6.51 11.86 23.63
N ILE A 97 -6.51 10.67 23.01
CA ILE A 97 -7.69 9.82 22.86
C ILE A 97 -7.69 8.75 23.97
N GLU A 98 -8.69 8.80 24.86
CA GLU A 98 -8.82 7.87 25.99
C GLU A 98 -9.09 6.42 25.55
N THR A 99 -9.89 6.23 24.51
CA THR A 99 -10.27 4.89 24.04
C THR A 99 -9.38 4.44 22.89
N PRO A 100 -8.52 3.43 23.08
CA PRO A 100 -7.67 2.91 22.02
C PRO A 100 -8.46 2.45 20.79
N LYS A 101 -7.91 2.67 19.62
CA LYS A 101 -8.52 2.39 18.32
C LYS A 101 -7.80 1.27 17.58
N ARG A 102 -8.36 0.85 16.46
CA ARG A 102 -7.64 0.03 15.48
C ARG A 102 -7.07 0.93 14.39
N ILE A 103 -5.81 0.70 14.02
CA ILE A 103 -5.20 1.34 12.85
C ILE A 103 -4.63 0.29 11.89
N ILE A 104 -4.90 0.47 10.61
CA ILE A 104 -4.33 -0.33 9.51
C ILE A 104 -3.60 0.65 8.59
N PHE A 105 -2.30 0.46 8.45
CA PHE A 105 -1.44 1.31 7.62
C PHE A 105 -0.91 0.53 6.42
N THR A 106 -1.02 1.10 5.22
CA THR A 106 -0.41 0.54 4.02
C THR A 106 0.97 1.15 3.80
N SER A 107 2.00 0.31 3.95
CA SER A 107 3.40 0.60 3.68
C SER A 107 3.85 -0.05 2.36
N LYS A 108 5.13 -0.01 2.06
CA LYS A 108 5.74 -0.58 0.83
C LYS A 108 6.89 -1.53 1.16
N THR A 109 7.07 -2.55 0.35
CA THR A 109 8.18 -3.51 0.49
C THR A 109 9.56 -2.93 0.16
N SER A 110 9.64 -1.65 -0.27
CA SER A 110 10.91 -0.94 -0.43
C SER A 110 11.71 -0.79 0.87
N VAL A 111 11.06 -0.91 2.03
CA VAL A 111 11.71 -0.90 3.36
C VAL A 111 12.77 -1.99 3.54
N TYR A 112 12.72 -3.07 2.76
CA TYR A 112 13.71 -4.16 2.80
C TYR A 112 15.00 -3.85 2.04
N GLY A 113 14.99 -2.88 1.13
CA GLY A 113 16.11 -2.62 0.23
C GLY A 113 16.35 -3.76 -0.77
N ASN A 114 17.58 -3.83 -1.28
CA ASN A 114 18.05 -4.88 -2.19
C ASN A 114 18.55 -6.08 -1.39
N LEU A 115 18.01 -7.27 -1.67
CA LEU A 115 18.38 -8.55 -1.05
C LEU A 115 19.02 -9.52 -2.05
N GLU A 116 19.50 -9.03 -3.20
CA GLU A 116 20.18 -9.83 -4.24
C GLU A 116 19.37 -11.05 -4.70
N GLY A 117 18.04 -10.89 -4.76
CA GLY A 117 17.12 -11.95 -5.17
C GLY A 117 16.71 -12.92 -4.05
N MET A 118 17.17 -12.72 -2.82
CA MET A 118 16.73 -13.54 -1.69
C MET A 118 15.29 -13.24 -1.29
N TRP A 119 14.72 -14.12 -0.48
CA TRP A 119 13.37 -13.94 0.08
C TRP A 119 13.36 -12.91 1.20
N ALA A 120 12.36 -12.04 1.17
CA ALA A 120 12.01 -11.11 2.24
C ALA A 120 10.71 -11.58 2.91
N ASP A 121 10.79 -11.90 4.18
CA ASP A 121 9.65 -12.08 5.07
C ASP A 121 9.57 -10.92 6.09
N GLU A 122 8.58 -10.95 6.97
CA GLU A 122 8.37 -9.88 7.94
C GLU A 122 9.42 -9.83 9.05
N SER A 123 10.25 -10.88 9.21
CA SER A 123 11.40 -10.93 10.13
C SER A 123 12.68 -10.40 9.50
N THR A 124 12.71 -10.25 8.19
CA THR A 124 13.87 -9.73 7.46
C THR A 124 14.22 -8.31 7.94
N PRO A 125 15.47 -8.07 8.33
CA PRO A 125 15.92 -6.75 8.77
C PRO A 125 15.63 -5.67 7.72
N LEU A 126 15.09 -4.54 8.18
CA LEU A 126 14.84 -3.39 7.31
C LEU A 126 16.15 -2.71 6.95
N LYS A 127 16.31 -2.37 5.68
CA LYS A 127 17.50 -1.73 5.14
C LYS A 127 17.13 -0.59 4.23
N ALA A 128 17.21 0.63 4.75
CA ALA A 128 16.99 1.82 3.92
C ALA A 128 18.07 1.89 2.84
N LYS A 129 17.66 1.85 1.57
CA LYS A 129 18.53 2.07 0.42
C LYS A 129 18.68 3.58 0.13
N ASP A 130 17.65 4.34 0.39
CA ASP A 130 17.50 5.75 0.10
C ASP A 130 16.65 6.45 1.16
N ASP A 131 16.50 7.76 1.04
CA ASP A 131 15.72 8.57 1.97
C ASP A 131 14.23 8.18 1.97
N PHE A 132 13.67 7.73 0.84
CA PHE A 132 12.28 7.29 0.77
C PHE A 132 12.04 6.03 1.59
N ALA A 133 12.94 5.05 1.49
CA ALA A 133 12.88 3.84 2.31
C ALA A 133 13.05 4.16 3.80
N LYS A 134 13.94 5.12 4.14
CA LYS A 134 14.12 5.58 5.52
C LYS A 134 12.85 6.23 6.06
N ILE A 135 12.24 7.15 5.31
CA ILE A 135 10.97 7.78 5.68
C ILE A 135 9.88 6.72 5.94
N LEU A 136 9.78 5.70 5.09
CA LEU A 136 8.80 4.62 5.30
C LEU A 136 9.09 3.80 6.56
N ILE A 137 10.35 3.48 6.84
CA ILE A 137 10.75 2.77 8.06
C ILE A 137 10.39 3.59 9.30
N ASP A 138 10.71 4.89 9.30
CA ASP A 138 10.39 5.79 10.41
C ASP A 138 8.87 5.96 10.57
N THR A 139 8.13 5.96 9.46
CA THR A 139 6.66 5.95 9.45
C THR A 139 6.11 4.68 10.08
N GLU A 140 6.61 3.49 9.67
CA GLU A 140 6.18 2.22 10.26
C GLU A 140 6.45 2.16 11.76
N ASN A 141 7.64 2.59 12.20
CA ASN A 141 8.01 2.65 13.62
C ASN A 141 7.08 3.58 14.40
N THR A 142 6.74 4.74 13.83
CA THR A 142 5.83 5.72 14.44
C THR A 142 4.42 5.13 14.58
N ILE A 143 3.88 4.53 13.53
CA ILE A 143 2.56 3.87 13.58
C ILE A 143 2.58 2.66 14.52
N PHE A 144 3.64 1.84 14.48
CA PHE A 144 3.74 0.65 15.32
C PHE A 144 3.80 1.01 16.81
N SER A 145 4.39 2.15 17.17
CA SER A 145 4.45 2.63 18.56
C SER A 145 3.07 2.98 19.16
N LEU A 146 2.01 3.04 18.35
CA LEU A 146 0.63 3.20 18.87
C LEU A 146 0.18 1.97 19.69
N ASN A 147 0.85 0.81 19.55
CA ASN A 147 0.64 -0.32 20.45
C ASN A 147 0.92 0.03 21.92
N ASP A 148 1.90 0.91 22.17
CA ASP A 148 2.25 1.38 23.53
C ASP A 148 1.11 2.22 24.16
N LEU A 149 0.23 2.77 23.34
CA LEU A 149 -0.99 3.46 23.73
C LEU A 149 -2.23 2.52 23.76
N GLY A 150 -2.02 1.20 23.63
CA GLY A 150 -3.08 0.19 23.63
C GLY A 150 -3.83 0.05 22.30
N TRP A 151 -3.43 0.75 21.24
CA TRP A 151 -4.08 0.63 19.92
C TRP A 151 -3.81 -0.73 19.27
N SER A 152 -4.77 -1.21 18.48
CA SER A 152 -4.59 -2.41 17.66
C SER A 152 -3.97 -2.01 16.32
N VAL A 153 -2.70 -2.34 16.08
CA VAL A 153 -1.94 -1.90 14.91
C VAL A 153 -1.73 -3.04 13.91
N ALA A 154 -2.06 -2.79 12.64
CA ALA A 154 -1.67 -3.64 11.52
C ALA A 154 -0.94 -2.81 10.46
N ILE A 155 0.22 -3.29 9.99
CA ILE A 155 1.01 -2.68 8.92
C ILE A 155 1.08 -3.64 7.75
N LEU A 156 0.68 -3.17 6.56
CA LEU A 156 0.68 -3.95 5.34
C LEU A 156 1.78 -3.44 4.41
N ARG A 157 2.85 -4.20 4.23
CA ARG A 157 3.93 -3.90 3.28
C ARG A 157 3.53 -4.40 1.91
N LEU A 158 3.01 -3.49 1.10
CA LEU A 158 2.50 -3.80 -0.23
C LEU A 158 3.64 -3.90 -1.25
N THR A 159 3.58 -4.90 -2.12
CA THR A 159 4.30 -4.92 -3.39
C THR A 159 3.62 -3.99 -4.38
N GLN A 160 4.04 -3.99 -5.65
CA GLN A 160 3.40 -3.15 -6.67
C GLN A 160 1.94 -3.56 -6.86
N VAL A 161 1.02 -2.64 -6.54
CA VAL A 161 -0.41 -2.88 -6.66
C VAL A 161 -0.86 -2.69 -8.11
N TYR A 162 -1.62 -3.65 -8.63
CA TYR A 162 -2.21 -3.59 -9.97
C TYR A 162 -3.70 -4.00 -9.92
N GLY A 163 -4.39 -3.87 -11.05
CA GLY A 163 -5.78 -4.30 -11.23
C GLY A 163 -6.80 -3.19 -11.03
N GLY A 164 -7.93 -3.34 -11.68
CA GLY A 164 -8.97 -2.33 -11.75
C GLY A 164 -8.69 -1.25 -12.78
N GLU A 165 -9.65 -0.38 -12.98
CA GLU A 165 -9.67 0.60 -14.06
C GLU A 165 -8.36 1.40 -14.17
N ASN A 166 -7.75 1.39 -15.37
CA ASN A 166 -6.50 2.06 -15.73
C ASN A 166 -5.21 1.58 -14.99
N HIS A 167 -5.28 0.47 -14.26
CA HIS A 167 -4.16 -0.11 -13.52
C HIS A 167 -3.94 -1.60 -13.81
N GLU A 168 -4.51 -2.09 -14.91
CA GLU A 168 -4.21 -3.43 -15.38
C GLU A 168 -2.74 -3.58 -15.75
N ILE A 169 -2.17 -4.78 -15.60
CA ILE A 169 -0.74 -5.04 -15.85
C ILE A 169 -0.33 -4.56 -17.25
N ILE A 170 -1.16 -4.84 -18.24
CA ILE A 170 -0.90 -4.44 -19.64
C ILE A 170 -0.80 -2.92 -19.77
N ASP A 171 -1.68 -2.16 -19.13
CA ASP A 171 -1.68 -0.70 -19.18
C ASP A 171 -0.47 -0.11 -18.44
N LEU A 172 -0.12 -0.67 -17.30
CA LEU A 172 1.09 -0.29 -16.56
C LEU A 172 2.35 -0.56 -17.37
N PHE A 173 2.41 -1.73 -18.02
CA PHE A 173 3.53 -2.08 -18.87
C PHE A 173 3.65 -1.13 -20.08
N LYS A 174 2.55 -0.88 -20.81
CA LYS A 174 2.55 0.05 -21.95
C LYS A 174 3.03 1.45 -21.59
N LYS A 175 2.66 1.95 -20.41
CA LYS A 175 3.09 3.26 -19.91
C LYS A 175 4.60 3.33 -19.64
N SER A 176 5.19 2.23 -19.21
CA SER A 176 6.63 2.15 -18.86
C SER A 176 7.51 1.57 -19.95
N TYR A 177 6.92 0.94 -20.99
CA TYR A 177 7.65 0.26 -22.05
C TYR A 177 8.54 1.21 -22.86
N LYS A 178 9.78 0.81 -23.03
CA LYS A 178 10.79 1.42 -23.90
C LYS A 178 11.60 0.31 -24.59
N GLU A 179 12.19 0.58 -25.74
CA GLU A 179 13.07 -0.40 -26.40
C GLU A 179 14.29 -0.76 -25.55
N VAL A 180 14.77 0.20 -24.75
CA VAL A 180 15.81 0.00 -23.73
C VAL A 180 15.21 0.35 -22.37
N MET A 181 15.09 -0.65 -21.49
CA MET A 181 14.58 -0.51 -20.13
C MET A 181 15.76 -0.36 -19.16
N PRO A 182 15.66 0.51 -18.13
CA PRO A 182 16.71 0.64 -17.13
C PRO A 182 16.78 -0.59 -16.22
N GLY A 183 17.99 -0.85 -15.67
CA GLY A 183 18.24 -1.88 -14.65
C GLY A 183 18.46 -3.28 -15.20
N HIS A 184 18.36 -4.28 -14.34
CA HIS A 184 18.73 -5.67 -14.63
C HIS A 184 17.53 -6.51 -15.05
N LYS A 185 17.69 -7.33 -16.09
CA LYS A 185 16.65 -8.20 -16.65
C LYS A 185 16.28 -9.38 -15.73
N ASP A 186 17.23 -9.84 -14.93
CA ASP A 186 17.15 -10.96 -14.01
C ASP A 186 16.61 -10.61 -12.62
N TYR A 187 16.31 -9.32 -12.36
CA TYR A 187 15.69 -8.90 -11.11
C TYR A 187 14.22 -9.35 -11.04
N TYR A 188 13.82 -9.80 -9.86
CA TYR A 188 12.47 -10.30 -9.60
C TYR A 188 11.45 -9.17 -9.53
N THR A 189 10.26 -9.43 -10.08
CA THR A 189 9.10 -8.56 -9.95
C THR A 189 8.18 -9.09 -8.86
N ASN A 190 7.64 -8.19 -8.04
CA ASN A 190 6.69 -8.53 -6.98
C ASN A 190 5.45 -7.65 -7.14
N MET A 191 4.29 -8.26 -7.25
CA MET A 191 3.03 -7.54 -7.46
C MET A 191 1.92 -8.10 -6.57
N VAL A 192 0.81 -7.36 -6.46
CA VAL A 192 -0.41 -7.83 -5.81
C VAL A 192 -1.62 -7.19 -6.48
N HIS A 193 -2.69 -7.97 -6.64
CA HIS A 193 -3.93 -7.42 -7.18
C HIS A 193 -4.63 -6.54 -6.14
N ARG A 194 -5.16 -5.37 -6.57
CA ARG A 194 -5.87 -4.42 -5.71
C ARG A 194 -7.00 -5.06 -4.91
N ASP A 195 -7.75 -5.96 -5.54
CA ASP A 195 -8.89 -6.62 -4.89
C ASP A 195 -8.46 -7.51 -3.73
N ASP A 196 -7.22 -8.06 -3.78
CA ASP A 196 -6.64 -8.80 -2.66
C ASP A 196 -6.22 -7.88 -1.53
N VAL A 197 -5.60 -6.74 -1.84
CA VAL A 197 -5.27 -5.74 -0.82
C VAL A 197 -6.53 -5.28 -0.09
N VAL A 198 -7.58 -4.92 -0.83
CA VAL A 198 -8.90 -4.54 -0.30
C VAL A 198 -9.53 -5.68 0.50
N GLY A 199 -9.40 -6.91 -0.01
CA GLY A 199 -9.85 -8.13 0.67
C GLY A 199 -9.17 -8.35 2.01
N ILE A 200 -7.84 -8.24 2.04
CA ILE A 200 -7.00 -8.39 3.23
C ILE A 200 -7.32 -7.34 4.28
N ILE A 201 -7.45 -6.07 3.90
CA ILE A 201 -7.83 -5.00 4.85
C ILE A 201 -9.19 -5.32 5.50
N SER A 202 -10.17 -5.71 4.69
CA SER A 202 -11.49 -6.14 5.20
C SER A 202 -11.39 -7.37 6.11
N TYR A 203 -10.56 -8.35 5.76
CA TYR A 203 -10.32 -9.56 6.54
C TYR A 203 -9.67 -9.25 7.90
N ILE A 204 -8.68 -8.38 7.93
CA ILE A 204 -8.02 -7.90 9.15
C ILE A 204 -9.03 -7.25 10.10
N ILE A 205 -9.96 -6.46 9.57
CA ILE A 205 -11.03 -5.84 10.36
C ILE A 205 -11.95 -6.89 10.97
N ASP A 206 -12.39 -7.86 10.16
CA ASP A 206 -13.35 -8.89 10.57
C ASP A 206 -12.78 -9.86 11.63
N HIS A 207 -11.46 -10.09 11.61
CA HIS A 207 -10.79 -11.11 12.47
C HIS A 207 -9.88 -10.52 13.53
N ASP A 208 -9.90 -9.20 13.75
CA ASP A 208 -9.05 -8.48 14.71
C ASP A 208 -7.55 -8.82 14.61
N ILE A 209 -7.03 -8.88 13.39
CA ILE A 209 -5.64 -9.25 13.11
C ILE A 209 -4.74 -8.05 13.35
N LYS A 210 -3.61 -8.26 14.06
CA LYS A 210 -2.58 -7.26 14.39
C LYS A 210 -1.22 -7.72 13.90
N GLY A 211 -0.31 -6.77 13.71
CA GLY A 211 1.08 -7.04 13.36
C GLY A 211 1.46 -6.56 11.96
N ILE A 212 2.59 -7.02 11.47
CA ILE A 212 3.15 -6.62 10.18
C ILE A 212 2.98 -7.77 9.20
N TYR A 213 2.56 -7.46 7.98
CA TYR A 213 2.28 -8.44 6.93
C TYR A 213 2.79 -7.97 5.57
N ASN A 214 3.51 -8.85 4.88
CA ASN A 214 3.83 -8.68 3.48
C ASN A 214 2.62 -9.06 2.62
N ILE A 215 2.32 -8.21 1.64
CA ILE A 215 1.20 -8.42 0.74
C ILE A 215 1.72 -8.47 -0.69
N SER A 216 1.83 -9.70 -1.21
CA SER A 216 2.31 -10.05 -2.56
C SER A 216 1.48 -11.19 -3.12
N ASP A 217 1.38 -11.30 -4.45
CA ASP A 217 0.92 -12.53 -5.11
C ASP A 217 1.95 -13.67 -4.93
N ASP A 218 1.68 -14.85 -5.49
CA ASP A 218 2.55 -16.03 -5.41
C ASP A 218 3.57 -16.10 -6.57
N GLU A 219 3.56 -15.13 -7.49
CA GLU A 219 4.43 -15.13 -8.65
C GLU A 219 5.56 -14.10 -8.50
N HIS A 220 6.78 -14.57 -8.75
CA HIS A 220 7.99 -13.73 -8.70
C HIS A 220 8.82 -13.95 -9.96
N PRO A 221 8.27 -13.74 -11.18
CA PRO A 221 9.06 -13.85 -12.39
C PRO A 221 10.15 -12.76 -12.42
N THR A 222 11.24 -13.05 -13.12
CA THR A 222 12.21 -12.03 -13.47
C THR A 222 11.58 -10.97 -14.39
N ARG A 223 12.22 -9.82 -14.50
CA ARG A 223 11.76 -8.75 -15.40
C ARG A 223 11.74 -9.21 -16.85
N GLU A 224 12.72 -10.04 -17.26
CA GLU A 224 12.77 -10.62 -18.60
C GLU A 224 11.57 -11.56 -18.84
N GLU A 225 11.31 -12.50 -17.92
CA GLU A 225 10.17 -13.43 -18.02
C GLU A 225 8.82 -12.70 -18.03
N PHE A 226 8.68 -11.69 -17.17
CA PHE A 226 7.50 -10.85 -17.10
C PHE A 226 7.28 -10.07 -18.39
N SER A 227 8.32 -9.40 -18.90
CA SER A 227 8.25 -8.65 -20.17
C SER A 227 7.96 -9.55 -21.35
N LYS A 228 8.54 -10.76 -21.37
CA LYS A 228 8.32 -11.74 -22.44
C LYS A 228 6.84 -12.09 -22.56
N LYS A 229 6.19 -12.47 -21.45
CA LYS A 229 4.75 -12.80 -21.43
C LYS A 229 3.89 -11.66 -21.99
N ILE A 230 4.20 -10.41 -21.63
CA ILE A 230 3.40 -9.27 -22.07
C ILE A 230 3.70 -8.90 -23.52
N CYS A 231 4.97 -8.91 -23.93
CA CYS A 231 5.36 -8.62 -25.31
C CYS A 231 4.77 -9.63 -26.30
N GLU A 232 4.78 -10.91 -25.95
CA GLU A 232 4.12 -11.95 -26.75
C GLU A 232 2.63 -11.67 -26.93
N LYS A 233 1.91 -11.33 -25.82
CA LYS A 233 0.48 -11.01 -25.86
C LYS A 233 0.15 -9.76 -26.68
N LEU A 234 1.04 -8.76 -26.66
CA LEU A 234 0.85 -7.47 -27.33
C LEU A 234 1.49 -7.40 -28.71
N ASN A 235 2.18 -8.45 -29.15
CA ASN A 235 3.00 -8.46 -30.37
C ASN A 235 4.03 -7.31 -30.40
N LEU A 236 4.69 -7.08 -29.26
CA LEU A 236 5.75 -6.10 -29.09
C LEU A 236 7.12 -6.77 -29.14
N LYS A 237 8.13 -6.00 -29.57
CA LYS A 237 9.53 -6.44 -29.49
C LYS A 237 9.96 -6.52 -28.02
N MET A 238 10.75 -7.56 -27.67
CA MET A 238 11.37 -7.63 -26.35
C MET A 238 12.27 -6.42 -26.09
N PRO A 239 12.15 -5.74 -24.95
CA PRO A 239 13.06 -4.67 -24.57
C PRO A 239 14.46 -5.21 -24.28
N LYS A 240 15.48 -4.42 -24.56
CA LYS A 240 16.82 -4.62 -24.00
C LYS A 240 16.86 -4.02 -22.58
N TYR A 241 17.64 -4.61 -21.70
CA TYR A 241 17.86 -4.07 -20.37
C TYR A 241 19.27 -3.49 -20.27
N ASP A 242 19.36 -2.28 -19.71
CA ASP A 242 20.64 -1.60 -19.51
C ASP A 242 20.82 -1.26 -18.02
N PRO A 243 21.67 -2.00 -17.30
CA PRO A 243 21.92 -1.77 -15.88
C PRO A 243 22.67 -0.47 -15.57
N THR A 244 23.23 0.20 -16.59
CA THR A 244 23.90 1.51 -16.41
C THR A 244 22.92 2.68 -16.32
N LEU A 245 21.68 2.48 -16.79
CA LEU A 245 20.62 3.47 -16.66
C LEU A 245 20.04 3.44 -15.24
N ALA A 246 19.81 4.62 -14.69
CA ALA A 246 19.23 4.76 -13.34
C ALA A 246 17.87 4.04 -13.25
N ASP A 247 17.77 3.08 -12.35
CA ASP A 247 16.55 2.37 -12.02
C ASP A 247 16.17 2.65 -10.56
N PHE A 248 15.14 3.47 -10.36
CA PHE A 248 14.59 3.76 -9.03
C PHE A 248 13.99 2.51 -8.36
N SER A 249 13.73 1.46 -9.15
CA SER A 249 13.21 0.16 -8.67
C SER A 249 14.31 -0.88 -8.40
N ASP A 250 15.59 -0.48 -8.29
CA ASP A 250 16.73 -1.38 -8.07
C ASP A 250 16.67 -2.05 -6.69
N ASN A 251 15.69 -2.92 -6.52
CA ASN A 251 15.34 -3.63 -5.30
C ASN A 251 15.09 -5.10 -5.62
N ASN A 252 16.17 -5.87 -5.88
CA ASN A 252 16.06 -7.27 -6.21
C ASN A 252 15.77 -8.13 -4.97
N LYS A 253 14.56 -8.67 -4.89
CA LYS A 253 14.10 -9.60 -3.85
C LYS A 253 12.85 -10.34 -4.28
N ARG A 254 12.52 -11.41 -3.56
CA ARG A 254 11.21 -12.08 -3.64
C ARG A 254 10.48 -11.86 -2.31
N VAL A 255 9.25 -11.43 -2.35
CA VAL A 255 8.48 -11.07 -1.14
C VAL A 255 7.56 -12.22 -0.75
N ALA A 256 7.83 -12.82 0.41
CA ALA A 256 7.01 -13.90 0.97
C ALA A 256 5.69 -13.35 1.55
N ASN A 257 4.59 -14.09 1.33
CA ASN A 257 3.25 -13.74 1.82
C ASN A 257 2.66 -14.81 2.77
N TYR A 258 3.52 -15.65 3.36
CA TYR A 258 3.06 -16.80 4.17
C TYR A 258 2.29 -16.36 5.40
N ARG A 259 2.74 -15.31 6.07
CA ARG A 259 2.21 -14.86 7.35
C ARG A 259 0.75 -14.45 7.28
N ILE A 260 0.30 -13.78 6.23
CA ILE A 260 -1.13 -13.45 6.04
C ILE A 260 -1.95 -14.68 5.66
N LYS A 261 -1.38 -15.63 4.92
CA LYS A 261 -2.01 -16.92 4.61
C LYS A 261 -2.19 -17.78 5.86
N GLU A 262 -1.20 -17.82 6.76
CA GLU A 262 -1.30 -18.50 8.06
C GLU A 262 -2.40 -17.92 8.95
N LYS A 263 -2.76 -16.65 8.75
CA LYS A 263 -3.95 -16.05 9.39
C LYS A 263 -5.28 -16.48 8.75
N GLY A 264 -5.23 -17.29 7.69
CA GLY A 264 -6.40 -17.85 7.00
C GLY A 264 -6.85 -17.08 5.76
N TYR A 265 -6.15 -16.00 5.37
CA TYR A 265 -6.53 -15.29 4.15
C TYR A 265 -6.20 -16.11 2.89
N GLN A 266 -7.17 -16.23 2.01
CA GLN A 266 -7.02 -16.85 0.70
C GLN A 266 -7.02 -15.78 -0.39
N PHE A 267 -5.91 -15.67 -1.13
CA PHE A 267 -5.82 -14.73 -2.24
C PHE A 267 -6.82 -15.07 -3.33
N LYS A 268 -7.54 -14.08 -3.81
CA LYS A 268 -8.44 -14.16 -4.94
C LYS A 268 -7.67 -14.24 -6.26
N HIS A 269 -6.54 -13.53 -6.30
CA HIS A 269 -5.63 -13.48 -7.43
C HIS A 269 -4.21 -13.91 -6.99
N PRO A 270 -3.99 -15.21 -6.69
CA PRO A 270 -2.67 -15.70 -6.29
C PRO A 270 -1.68 -15.69 -7.46
N ARG A 271 -2.18 -15.60 -8.70
CA ARG A 271 -1.41 -15.46 -9.93
C ARG A 271 -1.82 -14.21 -10.68
N ARG A 272 -0.87 -13.64 -11.42
CA ARG A 272 -1.09 -12.41 -12.17
C ARG A 272 -2.05 -12.58 -13.32
N ILE A 273 -2.96 -11.64 -13.47
CA ILE A 273 -3.85 -11.53 -14.62
C ILE A 273 -3.13 -10.68 -15.67
N ILE A 274 -2.64 -11.31 -16.74
CA ILE A 274 -1.97 -10.65 -17.86
C ILE A 274 -2.84 -10.71 -19.11
#